data_5fd34b5559b2d79638ce744de6830d46
#
_entry.id   5fd34b5559b2d79638ce744de6830d46
#
_cell.length_a   1.000
_cell.length_b   1.000
_cell.length_c   1.000
_cell.angle_alpha   90.00
_cell.angle_beta   90.00
_cell.angle_gamma   90.00
#
_symmetry.space_group_name_H-M   'P 1'
#
loop_
_entity.id
_entity.type
_entity.pdbx_description
1 polymer ?
#
loop_
_entity_poly.entity_id
_entity_poly.type
_entity_poly.pdbx_seq_one_letter_code
_entity_poly.pdbx_strand_id
1 'polypeptide(L)'
;MGITNKWLNPYQRSYQQIKAKLIESLTNIQDKDGNVLVTDYSEGNILIIILSLFAAIAEVLHYYIDNMARESFLPTARKYSSVVRHGALVDYHARGAIAASVDLVVSRDVSGDSIGAKLTIPSGTLFTDSNGNKWLSSRDVTWYANVTTCKVPVVQHELYTESQINGMVIPSDERVTITLGTLPNGKYYEHGTMSMKIGGESWVLVNTFAYSKPTDKHFMVTMDEALNPYILFGDGKYGQKPAANAKISEVKFYLTTGINGNVKSGMITSVPSVISSSVTDATVSNTYAAGGGSSYENFNMLKEHIPLSVKTMGVAITKQDFIDLAKLVDGVSKAKAEYECGRKLIVYISPDNGATADSNLIQKVYDVLHQNSPLTTWLTVKSAGKVNIILDVEVTGKKSYKTSEIQSQILSALFNAYSPEASDIGGSVRISDIYALIDNLESVDYLHLKKFYTKPWPTTVYGNKELILGQFQLDEANGSMSYFISFSSGTQFTVRSVKGGFSYDGQVGKTTQIRDTINGFIFALDIQDNGYQSGFRYTITIAEPNKDYTDPGYNIPVFEDSSQLTLKVNEIV
;
A
#
# COMPACT_ATOMS: atom_id res chain seq x y z
N MET A 1 2.73 -14.50 22.18
CA MET A 1 2.23 -15.57 23.07
C MET A 1 1.00 -16.17 22.41
N GLY A 2 1.13 -17.33 21.78
CA GLY A 2 0.00 -18.02 21.18
C GLY A 2 -0.94 -18.49 22.28
N ILE A 3 -2.16 -17.95 22.31
CA ILE A 3 -3.24 -18.54 23.09
C ILE A 3 -3.47 -19.92 22.49
N THR A 4 -2.88 -20.92 23.14
CA THR A 4 -3.05 -22.32 22.72
C THR A 4 -4.53 -22.63 22.75
N ASN A 5 -5.07 -23.06 21.61
CA ASN A 5 -6.46 -23.44 21.32
C ASN A 5 -7.01 -24.57 22.20
N LYS A 6 -6.54 -24.72 23.45
CA LYS A 6 -6.95 -25.78 24.37
C LYS A 6 -8.44 -25.70 24.71
N TRP A 7 -9.05 -24.52 24.62
CA TRP A 7 -10.48 -24.28 24.87
C TRP A 7 -11.36 -24.44 23.64
N LEU A 8 -10.78 -24.44 22.44
CA LEU A 8 -11.47 -24.53 21.16
C LEU A 8 -11.03 -25.78 20.40
N ASN A 9 -11.09 -26.96 21.05
CA ASN A 9 -10.80 -28.21 20.37
C ASN A 9 -12.07 -28.77 19.71
N PRO A 10 -12.27 -28.57 18.38
CA PRO A 10 -13.46 -28.99 17.65
C PRO A 10 -13.61 -30.54 17.66
N TYR A 11 -12.50 -31.26 17.85
CA TYR A 11 -12.50 -32.73 17.84
C TYR A 11 -13.18 -33.36 19.04
N GLN A 12 -13.30 -32.67 20.19
CA GLN A 12 -13.92 -33.22 21.39
C GLN A 12 -15.44 -32.97 21.48
N ARG A 13 -16.04 -32.30 20.48
CA ARG A 13 -17.44 -31.88 20.48
C ARG A 13 -18.16 -32.23 19.19
N SER A 14 -17.62 -33.16 18.41
CA SER A 14 -18.28 -33.68 17.22
C SER A 14 -19.49 -34.55 17.58
N TYR A 15 -20.44 -34.65 16.68
CA TYR A 15 -21.61 -35.53 16.80
C TYR A 15 -21.27 -36.92 17.32
N GLN A 16 -20.25 -37.56 16.71
CA GLN A 16 -19.84 -38.92 17.10
C GLN A 16 -19.34 -39.02 18.56
N GLN A 17 -18.59 -38.02 19.01
CA GLN A 17 -18.07 -37.99 20.37
C GLN A 17 -19.14 -37.69 21.40
N ILE A 18 -20.07 -36.77 21.08
CA ILE A 18 -21.21 -36.45 21.92
C ILE A 18 -22.11 -37.70 22.03
N LYS A 19 -22.40 -38.35 20.90
CA LYS A 19 -23.18 -39.60 20.84
C LYS A 19 -22.51 -40.70 21.68
N ALA A 20 -21.20 -40.90 21.51
CA ALA A 20 -20.44 -41.90 22.28
C ALA A 20 -20.50 -41.63 23.78
N LYS A 21 -20.30 -40.38 24.22
CA LYS A 21 -20.44 -40.00 25.65
C LYS A 21 -21.84 -40.19 26.20
N LEU A 22 -22.86 -39.89 25.43
CA LEU A 22 -24.26 -40.11 25.83
C LEU A 22 -24.57 -41.59 25.96
N ILE A 23 -24.07 -42.43 25.04
CA ILE A 23 -24.19 -43.90 25.14
C ILE A 23 -23.41 -44.43 26.37
N GLU A 24 -22.16 -43.95 26.58
CA GLU A 24 -21.37 -44.32 27.77
C GLU A 24 -22.12 -43.94 29.07
N SER A 25 -22.78 -42.79 29.12
CA SER A 25 -23.59 -42.38 30.26
C SER A 25 -24.77 -43.31 30.46
N LEU A 26 -25.40 -43.83 29.39
CA LEU A 26 -26.49 -44.83 29.50
C LEU A 26 -26.04 -46.17 30.06
N THR A 27 -24.82 -46.63 29.71
CA THR A 27 -24.27 -47.91 30.22
C THR A 27 -24.05 -47.86 31.72
N ASN A 28 -23.92 -46.68 32.31
CA ASN A 28 -23.71 -46.45 33.73
C ASN A 28 -25.02 -46.33 34.53
N ILE A 29 -26.19 -46.31 33.85
CA ILE A 29 -27.49 -46.25 34.52
C ILE A 29 -27.93 -47.66 34.90
N GLN A 30 -28.02 -47.93 36.21
CA GLN A 30 -28.42 -49.22 36.77
C GLN A 30 -29.72 -49.10 37.56
N ASP A 31 -30.45 -50.22 37.64
CA ASP A 31 -31.61 -50.33 38.51
C ASP A 31 -31.19 -50.52 40.01
N LYS A 32 -32.18 -50.68 40.91
CA LYS A 32 -31.93 -50.87 42.36
C LYS A 32 -31.18 -52.18 42.69
N ASP A 33 -31.18 -53.09 41.71
CA ASP A 33 -30.57 -54.42 41.85
C ASP A 33 -29.20 -54.50 41.17
N GLY A 34 -28.70 -53.35 40.57
CA GLY A 34 -27.40 -53.26 39.94
C GLY A 34 -27.37 -53.69 38.47
N ASN A 35 -28.51 -53.96 37.83
CA ASN A 35 -28.56 -54.36 36.44
C ASN A 35 -28.62 -53.13 35.54
N VAL A 36 -27.92 -53.16 34.40
CA VAL A 36 -27.95 -52.09 33.38
C VAL A 36 -29.34 -52.02 32.78
N LEU A 37 -29.96 -50.83 32.84
CA LEU A 37 -31.32 -50.59 32.33
C LEU A 37 -31.45 -50.67 30.81
N VAL A 38 -30.41 -50.37 30.07
CA VAL A 38 -30.40 -50.38 28.62
C VAL A 38 -29.37 -51.37 28.11
N THR A 39 -29.82 -52.43 27.45
CA THR A 39 -28.97 -53.53 26.94
C THR A 39 -28.83 -53.53 25.43
N ASP A 40 -29.74 -52.85 24.72
CA ASP A 40 -29.70 -52.73 23.25
C ASP A 40 -29.21 -51.34 22.81
N TYR A 41 -28.00 -51.29 22.22
CA TYR A 41 -27.34 -50.10 21.71
C TYR A 41 -27.35 -50.05 20.18
N SER A 42 -28.21 -50.86 19.51
CA SER A 42 -28.34 -50.85 18.08
C SER A 42 -28.88 -49.50 17.55
N GLU A 43 -28.48 -49.12 16.34
CA GLU A 43 -28.91 -47.86 15.74
C GLU A 43 -30.43 -47.79 15.45
N GLY A 44 -31.10 -48.96 15.46
CA GLY A 44 -32.55 -49.07 15.31
C GLY A 44 -33.32 -48.84 16.61
N ASN A 45 -32.68 -48.81 17.77
CA ASN A 45 -33.34 -48.57 19.03
C ASN A 45 -33.83 -47.09 19.13
N ILE A 46 -35.08 -46.91 19.50
CA ILE A 46 -35.73 -45.57 19.61
C ILE A 46 -34.94 -44.68 20.57
N LEU A 47 -34.43 -45.21 21.68
CA LEU A 47 -33.65 -44.44 22.63
C LEU A 47 -32.34 -43.95 22.01
N ILE A 48 -31.65 -44.80 21.25
CA ILE A 48 -30.41 -44.43 20.53
C ILE A 48 -30.68 -43.41 19.43
N ILE A 49 -31.82 -43.49 18.74
CA ILE A 49 -32.26 -42.51 17.75
C ILE A 49 -32.47 -41.13 18.42
N ILE A 50 -33.16 -41.10 19.59
CA ILE A 50 -33.40 -39.87 20.35
C ILE A 50 -32.09 -39.28 20.81
N LEU A 51 -31.16 -40.06 21.34
CA LEU A 51 -29.83 -39.58 21.75
C LEU A 51 -29.01 -39.07 20.57
N SER A 52 -29.15 -39.68 19.40
CA SER A 52 -28.51 -39.22 18.17
C SER A 52 -29.05 -37.83 17.75
N LEU A 53 -30.34 -37.56 17.87
CA LEU A 53 -30.93 -36.24 17.64
C LEU A 53 -30.42 -35.20 18.64
N PHE A 54 -30.36 -35.58 19.96
CA PHE A 54 -29.76 -34.68 20.96
C PHE A 54 -28.27 -34.41 20.69
N ALA A 55 -27.50 -35.41 20.26
CA ALA A 55 -26.10 -35.21 19.87
C ALA A 55 -25.94 -34.26 18.68
N ALA A 56 -26.82 -34.35 17.67
CA ALA A 56 -26.82 -33.46 16.53
C ALA A 56 -27.16 -32.01 16.94
N ILE A 57 -28.17 -31.81 17.77
CA ILE A 57 -28.52 -30.49 18.31
C ILE A 57 -27.38 -29.92 19.14
N ALA A 58 -26.76 -30.74 19.97
CA ALA A 58 -25.64 -30.34 20.83
C ALA A 58 -24.41 -29.93 19.98
N GLU A 59 -24.11 -30.65 18.89
CA GLU A 59 -23.04 -30.25 17.94
C GLU A 59 -23.28 -28.86 17.36
N VAL A 60 -24.52 -28.58 16.89
CA VAL A 60 -24.89 -27.26 16.34
C VAL A 60 -24.76 -26.18 17.42
N LEU A 61 -25.21 -26.44 18.64
CA LEU A 61 -25.07 -25.48 19.74
C LEU A 61 -23.60 -25.22 20.10
N HIS A 62 -22.77 -26.26 20.14
CA HIS A 62 -21.33 -26.09 20.35
C HIS A 62 -20.65 -25.32 19.24
N TYR A 63 -21.06 -25.53 17.98
CA TYR A 63 -20.57 -24.73 16.87
C TYR A 63 -20.88 -23.24 17.06
N TYR A 64 -22.08 -22.87 17.48
CA TYR A 64 -22.43 -21.47 17.75
C TYR A 64 -21.65 -20.90 18.93
N ILE A 65 -21.46 -21.66 20.01
CA ILE A 65 -20.67 -21.24 21.18
C ILE A 65 -19.20 -21.03 20.77
N ASP A 66 -18.60 -21.96 20.05
CA ASP A 66 -17.23 -21.86 19.59
C ASP A 66 -17.04 -20.68 18.62
N ASN A 67 -18.01 -20.47 17.73
CA ASN A 67 -17.99 -19.32 16.82
C ASN A 67 -18.07 -17.99 17.59
N MET A 68 -18.98 -17.89 18.56
CA MET A 68 -19.10 -16.71 19.43
C MET A 68 -17.82 -16.45 20.23
N ALA A 69 -17.19 -17.49 20.76
CA ALA A 69 -15.92 -17.38 21.48
C ALA A 69 -14.78 -16.91 20.56
N ARG A 70 -14.73 -17.39 19.32
CA ARG A 70 -13.75 -16.93 18.31
C ARG A 70 -13.95 -15.47 17.94
N GLU A 71 -15.20 -15.07 17.68
CA GLU A 71 -15.53 -13.70 17.31
C GLU A 71 -15.33 -12.69 18.44
N SER A 72 -15.20 -13.15 19.70
CA SER A 72 -14.96 -12.27 20.86
C SER A 72 -13.54 -11.71 20.95
N PHE A 73 -12.58 -12.24 20.19
CA PHE A 73 -11.19 -11.80 20.23
C PHE A 73 -10.68 -11.42 18.83
N LEU A 74 -10.05 -10.28 18.72
CA LEU A 74 -9.53 -9.75 17.45
C LEU A 74 -8.64 -10.75 16.67
N PRO A 75 -7.66 -11.47 17.27
CA PRO A 75 -6.80 -12.40 16.53
C PRO A 75 -7.56 -13.60 15.96
N THR A 76 -8.62 -14.07 16.63
CA THR A 76 -9.37 -15.28 16.27
C THR A 76 -10.65 -14.99 15.50
N ALA A 77 -11.13 -13.74 15.47
CA ALA A 77 -12.30 -13.32 14.71
C ALA A 77 -12.15 -13.66 13.22
N ARG A 78 -13.23 -14.06 12.57
CA ARG A 78 -13.30 -14.45 11.15
C ARG A 78 -14.26 -13.60 10.34
N LYS A 79 -15.21 -12.93 11.02
CA LYS A 79 -16.18 -12.04 10.37
C LYS A 79 -15.64 -10.63 10.31
N TYR A 80 -15.81 -9.98 9.15
CA TYR A 80 -15.41 -8.59 8.95
C TYR A 80 -16.08 -7.66 9.96
N SER A 81 -17.39 -7.79 10.17
CA SER A 81 -18.16 -6.99 11.12
C SER A 81 -17.69 -7.13 12.57
N SER A 82 -17.22 -8.32 12.98
CA SER A 82 -16.67 -8.52 14.31
C SER A 82 -15.36 -7.74 14.49
N VAL A 83 -14.47 -7.78 13.50
CA VAL A 83 -13.20 -7.05 13.52
C VAL A 83 -13.45 -5.53 13.52
N VAL A 84 -14.38 -5.04 12.70
CA VAL A 84 -14.78 -3.61 12.70
C VAL A 84 -15.32 -3.18 14.07
N ARG A 85 -16.14 -4.02 14.73
CA ARG A 85 -16.64 -3.73 16.09
C ARG A 85 -15.52 -3.70 17.12
N HIS A 86 -14.52 -4.59 17.03
CA HIS A 86 -13.34 -4.54 17.88
C HIS A 86 -12.54 -3.24 17.66
N GLY A 87 -12.39 -2.81 16.40
CA GLY A 87 -11.79 -1.52 16.08
C GLY A 87 -12.54 -0.35 16.71
N ALA A 88 -13.86 -0.34 16.59
CA ALA A 88 -14.71 0.72 17.14
C ALA A 88 -14.59 0.86 18.68
N LEU A 89 -14.26 -0.22 19.42
CA LEU A 89 -14.02 -0.16 20.86
C LEU A 89 -12.77 0.67 21.23
N VAL A 90 -11.83 0.81 20.29
CA VAL A 90 -10.58 1.56 20.48
C VAL A 90 -10.52 2.79 19.57
N ASP A 91 -11.68 3.25 19.09
CA ASP A 91 -11.86 4.41 18.20
C ASP A 91 -11.15 4.25 16.83
N TYR A 92 -10.91 3.01 16.41
CA TYR A 92 -10.40 2.71 15.08
C TYR A 92 -11.56 2.42 14.12
N HIS A 93 -11.63 3.18 13.03
CA HIS A 93 -12.65 3.03 12.00
C HIS A 93 -12.05 2.44 10.73
N ALA A 94 -12.67 1.34 10.25
CA ALA A 94 -12.26 0.69 9.01
C ALA A 94 -12.31 1.66 7.83
N ARG A 95 -11.26 1.65 7.02
CA ARG A 95 -11.13 2.56 5.89
C ARG A 95 -11.86 2.02 4.66
N GLY A 96 -12.49 2.94 3.94
CA GLY A 96 -13.03 2.65 2.62
C GLY A 96 -11.94 2.56 1.54
N ALA A 97 -12.38 2.50 0.29
CA ALA A 97 -11.45 2.56 -0.83
C ALA A 97 -10.79 3.92 -0.94
N ILE A 98 -9.53 3.94 -1.39
CA ILE A 98 -8.67 5.11 -1.51
C ILE A 98 -8.26 5.24 -2.96
N ALA A 99 -8.25 6.47 -3.46
CA ALA A 99 -7.83 6.78 -4.81
C ALA A 99 -6.31 6.74 -4.96
N ALA A 100 -5.83 6.25 -6.10
CA ALA A 100 -4.43 6.34 -6.48
C ALA A 100 -4.05 7.79 -6.78
N SER A 101 -2.80 8.16 -6.52
CA SER A 101 -2.26 9.48 -6.80
C SER A 101 -0.91 9.40 -7.50
N VAL A 102 -0.58 10.46 -8.26
CA VAL A 102 0.71 10.58 -8.95
C VAL A 102 0.97 12.03 -9.35
N ASP A 103 2.25 12.38 -9.47
CA ASP A 103 2.66 13.65 -10.06
C ASP A 103 2.83 13.49 -11.58
N LEU A 104 2.02 14.21 -12.38
CA LEU A 104 2.21 14.30 -13.82
C LEU A 104 3.28 15.33 -14.16
N VAL A 105 4.11 15.01 -15.12
CA VAL A 105 5.02 15.96 -15.76
C VAL A 105 4.37 16.43 -17.04
N VAL A 106 4.02 17.71 -17.07
CA VAL A 106 3.58 18.40 -18.28
C VAL A 106 4.78 19.11 -18.87
N SER A 107 5.14 18.82 -20.11
CA SER A 107 6.30 19.39 -20.79
C SER A 107 5.91 20.00 -22.13
N ARG A 108 6.71 20.94 -22.61
CA ARG A 108 6.55 21.67 -23.87
C ARG A 108 7.88 21.99 -24.49
N ASP A 109 7.87 22.25 -25.81
CA ASP A 109 8.98 22.91 -26.47
C ASP A 109 8.76 24.46 -26.43
N VAL A 110 9.78 25.19 -25.98
CA VAL A 110 9.70 26.64 -25.74
C VAL A 110 9.68 27.46 -27.04
N SER A 111 9.93 26.85 -28.18
CA SER A 111 10.16 27.51 -29.48
C SER A 111 8.89 27.96 -30.22
N GLY A 112 7.74 28.10 -29.56
CA GLY A 112 6.51 28.50 -30.27
C GLY A 112 5.32 28.86 -29.40
N ASP A 113 5.51 28.97 -28.10
CA ASP A 113 4.44 29.02 -27.11
C ASP A 113 3.78 30.40 -26.90
N SER A 114 2.46 30.37 -26.70
CA SER A 114 1.61 31.53 -26.39
C SER A 114 1.17 31.57 -24.91
N ILE A 115 1.94 31.03 -23.93
CA ILE A 115 1.53 31.06 -22.51
C ILE A 115 1.40 32.48 -21.93
N GLY A 116 1.88 33.51 -22.58
CA GLY A 116 2.01 34.81 -21.92
C GLY A 116 2.97 34.73 -20.73
N ALA A 117 2.62 35.38 -19.61
CA ALA A 117 3.47 35.37 -18.41
C ALA A 117 3.32 34.04 -17.59
N LYS A 118 2.14 33.45 -17.56
CA LYS A 118 1.82 32.22 -16.79
C LYS A 118 0.54 31.55 -17.31
N LEU A 119 0.46 30.23 -17.17
CA LEU A 119 -0.76 29.43 -17.35
C LEU A 119 -1.15 28.85 -16.00
N THR A 120 -2.39 29.00 -15.58
CA THR A 120 -2.91 28.33 -14.38
C THR A 120 -3.71 27.11 -14.80
N ILE A 121 -3.32 25.95 -14.26
CA ILE A 121 -4.05 24.69 -14.37
C ILE A 121 -4.90 24.59 -13.10
N PRO A 122 -6.22 24.75 -13.18
CA PRO A 122 -7.06 24.76 -11.98
C PRO A 122 -7.22 23.36 -11.39
N SER A 123 -7.48 23.32 -10.10
CA SER A 123 -7.92 22.12 -9.40
C SER A 123 -9.16 21.52 -10.07
N GLY A 124 -9.25 20.19 -10.16
CA GLY A 124 -10.32 19.50 -10.87
C GLY A 124 -10.13 19.43 -12.39
N THR A 125 -8.97 19.85 -12.94
CA THR A 125 -8.66 19.62 -14.36
C THR A 125 -8.59 18.12 -14.63
N LEU A 126 -9.33 17.66 -15.68
CA LEU A 126 -9.49 16.26 -16.02
C LEU A 126 -8.37 15.78 -16.94
N PHE A 127 -7.68 14.74 -16.51
CA PHE A 127 -6.77 13.90 -17.29
C PHE A 127 -7.36 12.50 -17.43
N THR A 128 -6.93 11.74 -18.43
CA THR A 128 -7.35 10.35 -18.66
C THR A 128 -6.13 9.47 -18.89
N ASP A 129 -6.17 8.25 -18.36
CA ASP A 129 -5.17 7.24 -18.66
C ASP A 129 -5.56 6.42 -19.90
N SER A 130 -4.67 5.55 -20.35
CA SER A 130 -4.89 4.66 -21.50
C SER A 130 -6.00 3.61 -21.25
N ASN A 131 -6.41 3.39 -20.00
CA ASN A 131 -7.52 2.51 -19.62
C ASN A 131 -8.86 3.26 -19.56
N GLY A 132 -8.88 4.58 -19.78
CA GLY A 132 -10.06 5.43 -19.71
C GLY A 132 -10.45 5.88 -18.30
N ASN A 133 -9.61 5.63 -17.28
CA ASN A 133 -9.86 6.13 -15.93
C ASN A 133 -9.63 7.64 -15.88
N LYS A 134 -10.42 8.32 -15.05
CA LYS A 134 -10.38 9.76 -14.87
C LYS A 134 -9.43 10.14 -13.73
N TRP A 135 -8.62 11.16 -13.97
CA TRP A 135 -7.67 11.72 -13.02
C TRP A 135 -7.92 13.21 -12.89
N LEU A 136 -8.08 13.71 -11.69
CA LEU A 136 -8.34 15.12 -11.44
C LEU A 136 -7.15 15.76 -10.73
N SER A 137 -6.77 16.99 -11.16
CA SER A 137 -5.75 17.76 -10.45
C SER A 137 -6.24 18.08 -9.03
N SER A 138 -5.39 17.83 -8.01
CA SER A 138 -5.74 18.02 -6.60
C SER A 138 -5.68 19.48 -6.14
N ARG A 139 -4.92 20.31 -6.85
CA ARG A 139 -4.73 21.75 -6.54
C ARG A 139 -4.48 22.56 -7.78
N ASP A 140 -4.60 23.88 -7.64
CA ASP A 140 -4.20 24.82 -8.67
C ASP A 140 -2.68 24.80 -8.86
N VAL A 141 -2.23 24.71 -10.10
CA VAL A 141 -0.81 24.73 -10.44
C VAL A 141 -0.54 25.86 -11.44
N THR A 142 0.43 26.71 -11.14
CA THR A 142 0.84 27.80 -12.04
C THR A 142 2.09 27.39 -12.81
N TRP A 143 1.98 27.39 -14.14
CA TRP A 143 3.07 27.12 -15.05
C TRP A 143 3.60 28.45 -15.64
N TYR A 144 4.85 28.77 -15.35
CA TYR A 144 5.48 30.02 -15.78
C TYR A 144 6.10 29.89 -17.18
N ALA A 145 6.13 31.00 -17.90
CA ALA A 145 6.61 31.06 -19.30
C ALA A 145 8.08 30.65 -19.48
N ASN A 146 8.91 30.81 -18.47
CA ASN A 146 10.34 30.47 -18.51
C ASN A 146 10.67 29.01 -18.14
N VAL A 147 9.66 28.19 -17.90
CA VAL A 147 9.84 26.79 -17.45
C VAL A 147 9.31 25.83 -18.53
N THR A 148 10.14 24.87 -18.93
CA THR A 148 9.77 23.87 -19.95
C THR A 148 8.89 22.74 -19.41
N THR A 149 8.93 22.49 -18.10
CA THR A 149 8.19 21.39 -17.44
C THR A 149 7.45 21.89 -16.22
N CYS A 150 6.28 21.33 -15.96
CA CYS A 150 5.47 21.61 -14.78
C CYS A 150 4.98 20.30 -14.16
N LYS A 151 5.01 20.21 -12.84
CA LYS A 151 4.46 19.06 -12.10
C LYS A 151 3.03 19.35 -11.65
N VAL A 152 2.11 18.48 -12.02
CA VAL A 152 0.69 18.57 -11.67
C VAL A 152 0.32 17.34 -10.84
N PRO A 153 0.04 17.49 -9.54
CA PRO A 153 -0.42 16.38 -8.72
C PRO A 153 -1.87 16.02 -9.07
N VAL A 154 -2.11 14.77 -9.39
CA VAL A 154 -3.43 14.25 -9.77
C VAL A 154 -3.84 13.07 -8.92
N VAL A 155 -5.15 12.90 -8.76
CA VAL A 155 -5.78 11.81 -8.01
C VAL A 155 -6.77 11.11 -8.92
N GLN A 156 -6.78 9.77 -8.87
CA GLN A 156 -7.66 8.94 -9.68
C GLN A 156 -9.04 8.88 -9.03
N HIS A 157 -9.89 9.84 -9.32
CA HIS A 157 -11.27 9.83 -8.86
C HIS A 157 -12.22 10.51 -9.86
N GLU A 158 -13.49 10.16 -9.77
CA GLU A 158 -14.55 10.70 -10.58
C GLU A 158 -15.68 11.20 -9.70
N LEU A 159 -16.08 12.46 -9.86
CA LEU A 159 -17.22 13.00 -9.13
C LEU A 159 -18.50 12.28 -9.56
N TYR A 160 -19.18 11.67 -8.59
CA TYR A 160 -20.44 10.96 -8.80
C TYR A 160 -21.61 11.74 -8.21
N THR A 161 -22.57 12.11 -9.06
CA THR A 161 -23.75 12.89 -8.69
C THR A 161 -25.05 12.13 -8.95
N GLU A 162 -24.99 11.02 -9.67
CA GLU A 162 -26.14 10.20 -10.09
C GLU A 162 -26.42 9.08 -9.06
N SER A 163 -26.40 9.41 -7.78
CA SER A 163 -26.67 8.43 -6.73
C SER A 163 -28.13 8.05 -6.69
N GLN A 164 -28.45 6.75 -6.58
CA GLN A 164 -29.81 6.23 -6.41
C GLN A 164 -30.48 6.76 -5.13
N ILE A 165 -29.71 7.20 -4.15
CA ILE A 165 -30.24 7.79 -2.90
C ILE A 165 -30.62 9.26 -3.08
N ASN A 166 -30.24 9.92 -4.17
CA ASN A 166 -30.62 11.29 -4.45
C ASN A 166 -32.12 11.34 -4.79
N GLY A 167 -32.91 12.01 -3.96
CA GLY A 167 -34.34 12.05 -4.07
C GLY A 167 -35.11 11.03 -3.21
N MET A 168 -34.41 10.09 -2.55
CA MET A 168 -35.02 9.17 -1.59
C MET A 168 -35.61 9.92 -0.40
N VAL A 169 -36.62 9.31 0.18
CA VAL A 169 -37.31 9.81 1.39
C VAL A 169 -36.80 9.00 2.58
N ILE A 170 -36.49 9.69 3.67
CA ILE A 170 -36.04 9.07 4.92
C ILE A 170 -37.17 8.17 5.47
N PRO A 171 -36.91 6.86 5.74
CA PRO A 171 -37.89 5.98 6.37
C PRO A 171 -38.18 6.38 7.81
N SER A 172 -39.28 5.91 8.34
CA SER A 172 -39.73 6.20 9.72
C SER A 172 -39.09 5.27 10.77
N ASP A 173 -38.10 4.48 10.40
CA ASP A 173 -37.48 3.47 11.24
C ASP A 173 -36.80 4.06 12.48
N GLU A 174 -36.67 3.24 13.51
CA GLU A 174 -36.04 3.64 14.78
C GLU A 174 -34.57 4.02 14.59
N ARG A 175 -33.85 3.27 13.76
CA ARG A 175 -32.49 3.57 13.31
C ARG A 175 -32.43 3.63 11.79
N VAL A 176 -32.19 4.82 11.25
CA VAL A 176 -32.18 5.02 9.81
C VAL A 176 -30.85 4.53 9.23
N THR A 177 -30.93 3.56 8.31
CA THR A 177 -29.82 3.04 7.52
C THR A 177 -30.18 3.07 6.04
N ILE A 178 -29.27 3.56 5.19
CA ILE A 178 -29.53 3.66 3.74
C ILE A 178 -28.33 3.09 2.99
N THR A 179 -28.55 2.09 2.14
CA THR A 179 -27.50 1.56 1.26
C THR A 179 -27.23 2.53 0.11
N LEU A 180 -25.98 2.65 -0.32
CA LEU A 180 -25.62 3.52 -1.45
C LEU A 180 -26.18 3.05 -2.79
N GLY A 181 -26.72 1.84 -2.83
CA GLY A 181 -27.19 1.20 -4.06
C GLY A 181 -26.04 0.61 -4.86
N THR A 182 -26.32 0.23 -6.11
CA THR A 182 -25.34 -0.39 -7.00
C THR A 182 -24.45 0.69 -7.61
N LEU A 183 -23.16 0.65 -7.29
CA LEU A 183 -22.15 1.51 -7.90
C LEU A 183 -21.78 1.00 -9.31
N PRO A 184 -21.24 1.87 -10.20
CA PRO A 184 -20.73 1.44 -11.50
C PRO A 184 -19.71 0.32 -11.36
N ASN A 185 -19.74 -0.66 -12.27
CA ASN A 185 -18.90 -1.84 -12.20
C ASN A 185 -17.40 -1.49 -12.15
N GLY A 186 -16.68 -2.10 -11.22
CA GLY A 186 -15.24 -1.85 -11.03
C GLY A 186 -14.89 -0.52 -10.34
N LYS A 187 -15.88 0.20 -9.82
CA LYS A 187 -15.67 1.44 -9.06
C LYS A 187 -16.16 1.30 -7.63
N TYR A 188 -15.47 1.97 -6.72
CA TYR A 188 -15.72 1.96 -5.29
C TYR A 188 -16.02 3.37 -4.79
N TYR A 189 -16.80 3.47 -3.74
CA TYR A 189 -16.96 4.72 -2.99
C TYR A 189 -15.63 5.12 -2.35
N GLU A 190 -15.15 6.32 -2.65
CA GLU A 190 -13.94 6.86 -2.01
C GLU A 190 -14.25 7.36 -0.60
N HIS A 191 -13.51 6.82 0.36
CA HIS A 191 -13.75 7.10 1.78
C HIS A 191 -13.62 8.59 2.12
N GLY A 192 -14.54 9.09 2.93
CA GLY A 192 -14.48 10.46 3.44
C GLY A 192 -14.94 11.56 2.49
N THR A 193 -15.42 11.22 1.27
CA THR A 193 -15.71 12.23 0.24
C THR A 193 -17.19 12.61 0.11
N MET A 194 -18.09 11.95 0.85
CA MET A 194 -19.54 12.15 0.69
C MET A 194 -20.03 13.46 1.29
N SER A 195 -20.86 14.14 0.53
CA SER A 195 -21.65 15.28 0.99
C SER A 195 -23.12 15.12 0.57
N MET A 196 -24.04 15.55 1.42
CA MET A 196 -25.48 15.49 1.15
C MET A 196 -26.26 16.56 1.89
N LYS A 197 -27.48 16.82 1.42
CA LYS A 197 -28.48 17.61 2.14
C LYS A 197 -29.71 16.76 2.45
N ILE A 198 -30.32 16.95 3.61
CA ILE A 198 -31.59 16.32 3.99
C ILE A 198 -32.55 17.43 4.39
N GLY A 199 -33.73 17.45 3.75
CA GLY A 199 -34.70 18.52 3.97
C GLY A 199 -34.18 19.93 3.64
N GLY A 200 -33.20 20.04 2.70
CA GLY A 200 -32.56 21.29 2.31
C GLY A 200 -31.39 21.73 3.19
N GLU A 201 -31.10 21.03 4.29
CA GLU A 201 -30.04 21.33 5.21
C GLU A 201 -28.83 20.43 5.02
N SER A 202 -27.61 21.00 5.11
CA SER A 202 -26.36 20.26 4.94
C SER A 202 -26.07 19.37 6.15
N TRP A 203 -25.71 18.12 5.89
CA TRP A 203 -25.27 17.14 6.88
C TRP A 203 -23.77 16.92 6.77
N VAL A 204 -23.11 16.69 7.89
CA VAL A 204 -21.65 16.55 7.98
C VAL A 204 -21.29 15.09 8.14
N LEU A 205 -20.35 14.62 7.30
CA LEU A 205 -19.78 13.27 7.42
C LEU A 205 -18.84 13.22 8.63
N VAL A 206 -19.03 12.22 9.48
CA VAL A 206 -18.18 11.96 10.65
C VAL A 206 -17.74 10.49 10.67
N ASN A 207 -16.62 10.22 11.30
CA ASN A 207 -16.14 8.84 11.46
C ASN A 207 -16.78 8.12 12.65
N THR A 208 -17.26 8.88 13.64
CA THR A 208 -17.94 8.35 14.85
C THR A 208 -18.99 9.31 15.35
N PHE A 209 -20.05 8.78 15.96
CA PHE A 209 -21.07 9.57 16.66
C PHE A 209 -20.72 9.86 18.13
N ALA A 210 -19.62 9.30 18.66
CA ALA A 210 -19.28 9.39 20.09
C ALA A 210 -19.24 10.82 20.63
N TYR A 211 -18.86 11.77 19.79
CA TYR A 211 -18.77 13.20 20.14
C TYR A 211 -19.90 14.05 19.62
N SER A 212 -20.91 13.43 18.97
CA SER A 212 -22.04 14.14 18.37
C SER A 212 -23.11 14.45 19.40
N LYS A 213 -23.58 15.70 19.41
CA LYS A 213 -24.71 16.13 20.24
C LYS A 213 -26.05 15.75 19.59
N PRO A 214 -27.15 15.67 20.34
CA PRO A 214 -28.48 15.32 19.80
C PRO A 214 -28.98 16.23 18.66
N THR A 215 -28.44 17.44 18.57
CA THR A 215 -28.79 18.45 17.55
C THR A 215 -27.88 18.47 16.34
N ASP A 216 -26.73 17.75 16.39
CA ASP A 216 -25.75 17.78 15.32
C ASP A 216 -26.19 16.93 14.15
N LYS A 217 -26.25 17.52 12.95
CA LYS A 217 -26.63 16.89 11.68
C LYS A 217 -25.48 16.10 11.11
N HIS A 218 -25.16 14.96 11.74
CA HIS A 218 -24.06 14.10 11.39
C HIS A 218 -24.55 12.81 10.76
N PHE A 219 -23.78 12.28 9.81
CA PHE A 219 -23.96 10.95 9.25
C PHE A 219 -22.60 10.26 9.12
N MET A 220 -22.60 8.93 9.03
CA MET A 220 -21.42 8.11 8.89
C MET A 220 -21.64 7.12 7.73
N VAL A 221 -20.58 6.84 6.98
CA VAL A 221 -20.58 5.79 5.96
C VAL A 221 -19.73 4.62 6.47
N THR A 222 -20.30 3.42 6.46
CA THR A 222 -19.63 2.18 6.88
C THR A 222 -19.95 1.05 5.89
N MET A 223 -19.33 -0.12 6.07
CA MET A 223 -19.45 -1.27 5.18
C MET A 223 -20.23 -2.40 5.85
N ASP A 224 -21.01 -3.13 5.05
CA ASP A 224 -21.64 -4.37 5.46
C ASP A 224 -20.66 -5.57 5.35
N GLU A 225 -21.14 -6.80 5.65
CA GLU A 225 -20.35 -8.05 5.54
C GLU A 225 -19.89 -8.34 4.09
N ALA A 226 -20.62 -7.82 3.11
CA ALA A 226 -20.29 -7.96 1.69
C ALA A 226 -19.46 -6.79 1.14
N LEU A 227 -18.99 -5.90 2.02
CA LEU A 227 -18.25 -4.68 1.71
C LEU A 227 -19.04 -3.66 0.87
N ASN A 228 -20.38 -3.67 0.97
CA ASN A 228 -21.20 -2.63 0.37
C ASN A 228 -21.33 -1.44 1.33
N PRO A 229 -21.07 -0.21 0.86
CA PRO A 229 -21.18 0.97 1.69
C PRO A 229 -22.65 1.30 2.01
N TYR A 230 -22.90 1.66 3.26
CA TYR A 230 -24.21 2.16 3.70
C TYR A 230 -24.06 3.35 4.66
N ILE A 231 -25.06 4.20 4.67
CA ILE A 231 -25.12 5.41 5.47
C ILE A 231 -25.84 5.10 6.78
N LEU A 232 -25.25 5.53 7.89
CA LEU A 232 -25.84 5.53 9.21
C LEU A 232 -26.11 6.97 9.66
N PHE A 233 -27.22 7.17 10.36
CA PHE A 233 -27.58 8.44 10.98
C PHE A 233 -27.61 8.32 12.50
N GLY A 234 -27.58 9.45 13.19
CA GLY A 234 -27.74 9.52 14.64
C GLY A 234 -29.09 8.98 15.10
N ASP A 235 -29.15 8.56 16.36
CA ASP A 235 -30.33 8.00 17.03
C ASP A 235 -31.15 9.05 17.80
N GLY A 236 -30.72 10.33 17.76
CA GLY A 236 -31.31 11.44 18.52
C GLY A 236 -30.68 11.64 19.90
N LYS A 237 -29.80 10.72 20.34
CA LYS A 237 -28.95 10.86 21.53
C LYS A 237 -27.51 11.18 21.13
N TYR A 238 -26.99 10.45 20.17
CA TYR A 238 -25.68 10.64 19.56
C TYR A 238 -25.85 11.00 18.08
N GLY A 239 -25.90 12.31 17.81
CA GLY A 239 -26.25 12.86 16.52
C GLY A 239 -27.77 12.98 16.31
N GLN A 240 -28.17 13.94 15.49
CA GLN A 240 -29.58 14.17 15.19
C GLN A 240 -30.14 13.00 14.36
N LYS A 241 -31.34 12.52 14.73
CA LYS A 241 -32.10 11.61 13.88
C LYS A 241 -32.75 12.43 12.76
N PRO A 242 -32.58 12.05 11.47
CA PRO A 242 -33.23 12.75 10.38
C PRO A 242 -34.77 12.63 10.49
N ALA A 243 -35.48 13.70 10.14
CA ALA A 243 -36.91 13.70 10.18
C ALA A 243 -37.51 12.68 9.19
N ALA A 244 -38.49 11.90 9.64
CA ALA A 244 -39.20 10.98 8.78
C ALA A 244 -39.85 11.75 7.59
N ASN A 245 -39.84 11.14 6.41
CA ASN A 245 -40.30 11.73 5.15
C ASN A 245 -39.50 12.93 4.63
N ALA A 246 -38.37 13.30 5.25
CA ALA A 246 -37.46 14.30 4.70
C ALA A 246 -36.80 13.75 3.43
N LYS A 247 -36.59 14.60 2.44
CA LYS A 247 -35.99 14.23 1.16
C LYS A 247 -34.49 14.42 1.18
N ILE A 248 -33.75 13.41 0.74
CA ILE A 248 -32.29 13.50 0.52
C ILE A 248 -32.04 14.18 -0.82
N SER A 249 -31.12 15.13 -0.86
CA SER A 249 -30.78 15.91 -2.06
C SER A 249 -29.31 16.27 -2.10
N GLU A 250 -28.82 16.67 -3.28
CA GLU A 250 -27.44 17.11 -3.51
C GLU A 250 -26.38 16.11 -3.02
N VAL A 251 -26.65 14.82 -3.23
CA VAL A 251 -25.69 13.77 -2.88
C VAL A 251 -24.54 13.79 -3.87
N LYS A 252 -23.33 13.98 -3.36
CA LYS A 252 -22.09 14.01 -4.14
C LYS A 252 -21.02 13.24 -3.39
N PHE A 253 -20.27 12.41 -4.10
CA PHE A 253 -19.08 11.74 -3.61
C PHE A 253 -18.19 11.37 -4.78
N TYR A 254 -16.94 10.99 -4.48
CA TYR A 254 -16.04 10.51 -5.50
C TYR A 254 -16.06 8.99 -5.59
N LEU A 255 -15.89 8.49 -6.82
CA LEU A 255 -15.66 7.08 -7.13
C LEU A 255 -14.20 6.89 -7.50
N THR A 256 -13.60 5.81 -7.03
CA THR A 256 -12.25 5.38 -7.38
C THR A 256 -12.24 3.96 -7.91
N THR A 257 -11.23 3.59 -8.67
CA THR A 257 -10.96 2.20 -9.08
C THR A 257 -10.10 1.44 -8.05
N GLY A 258 -9.77 2.10 -6.92
CA GLY A 258 -8.99 1.51 -5.84
C GLY A 258 -7.61 1.04 -6.33
N ILE A 259 -7.23 -0.20 -6.03
CA ILE A 259 -5.95 -0.78 -6.41
C ILE A 259 -5.69 -0.76 -7.94
N ASN A 260 -6.76 -0.85 -8.75
CA ASN A 260 -6.65 -0.81 -10.21
C ASN A 260 -6.30 0.60 -10.74
N GLY A 261 -6.36 1.62 -9.89
CA GLY A 261 -5.87 2.96 -10.17
C GLY A 261 -4.34 3.08 -10.11
N ASN A 262 -3.63 2.10 -9.58
CA ASN A 262 -2.16 2.09 -9.53
C ASN A 262 -1.57 1.76 -10.90
N VAL A 263 -1.66 2.70 -11.84
CA VAL A 263 -1.20 2.53 -13.22
C VAL A 263 0.32 2.67 -13.33
N LYS A 264 0.92 1.97 -14.32
CA LYS A 264 2.36 2.04 -14.59
C LYS A 264 2.78 3.43 -15.11
N SER A 265 4.09 3.71 -15.09
CA SER A 265 4.64 4.92 -15.70
C SER A 265 4.29 5.01 -17.19
N GLY A 266 4.05 6.23 -17.69
CA GLY A 266 3.73 6.50 -19.08
C GLY A 266 2.29 6.19 -19.50
N MET A 267 1.40 5.80 -18.58
CA MET A 267 0.02 5.44 -18.90
C MET A 267 -0.94 6.64 -18.96
N ILE A 268 -0.61 7.76 -18.35
CA ILE A 268 -1.45 8.97 -18.33
C ILE A 268 -0.85 9.96 -19.33
N THR A 269 -1.46 10.05 -20.52
CA THR A 269 -0.91 10.83 -21.64
C THR A 269 -1.88 11.86 -22.21
N SER A 270 -3.11 11.94 -21.70
CA SER A 270 -4.10 12.89 -22.22
C SER A 270 -3.74 14.34 -21.87
N VAL A 271 -3.84 15.23 -22.84
CA VAL A 271 -3.63 16.68 -22.65
C VAL A 271 -5.00 17.35 -22.51
N PRO A 272 -5.33 17.95 -21.34
CA PRO A 272 -6.58 18.67 -21.15
C PRO A 272 -6.71 19.92 -22.04
N SER A 273 -7.93 20.29 -22.39
CA SER A 273 -8.21 21.48 -23.21
C SER A 273 -7.67 22.78 -22.60
N VAL A 274 -7.62 22.88 -21.27
CA VAL A 274 -7.03 24.04 -20.57
C VAL A 274 -5.54 24.23 -20.92
N ILE A 275 -4.83 23.14 -21.16
CA ILE A 275 -3.42 23.16 -21.55
C ILE A 275 -3.30 23.30 -23.07
N SER A 276 -4.00 22.45 -23.84
CA SER A 276 -3.88 22.41 -25.30
C SER A 276 -4.35 23.69 -26.01
N SER A 277 -5.24 24.48 -25.39
CA SER A 277 -5.65 25.78 -25.90
C SER A 277 -4.56 26.85 -25.83
N SER A 278 -3.60 26.71 -24.93
CA SER A 278 -2.50 27.66 -24.71
C SER A 278 -1.15 27.14 -25.19
N VAL A 279 -0.98 25.82 -25.24
CA VAL A 279 0.25 25.13 -25.61
C VAL A 279 -0.09 23.97 -26.55
N THR A 280 0.23 24.16 -27.85
CA THR A 280 -0.17 23.21 -28.90
C THR A 280 0.65 21.91 -28.92
N ASP A 281 1.88 21.95 -28.43
CA ASP A 281 2.86 20.85 -28.38
C ASP A 281 3.08 20.29 -26.94
N ALA A 282 2.16 20.62 -26.05
CA ALA A 282 2.23 20.09 -24.69
C ALA A 282 2.14 18.56 -24.67
N THR A 283 3.03 17.94 -23.93
CA THR A 283 3.00 16.50 -23.63
C THR A 283 2.79 16.28 -22.15
N VAL A 284 2.01 15.26 -21.82
CA VAL A 284 1.71 14.86 -20.44
C VAL A 284 2.17 13.43 -20.24
N SER A 285 2.88 13.17 -19.18
CA SER A 285 3.26 11.82 -18.80
C SER A 285 3.43 11.69 -17.29
N ASN A 286 3.08 10.53 -16.74
CA ASN A 286 3.49 10.14 -15.40
C ASN A 286 4.85 9.45 -15.48
N THR A 287 5.89 10.12 -14.99
CA THR A 287 7.26 9.58 -14.95
C THR A 287 7.37 8.35 -14.07
N TYR A 288 6.62 8.33 -12.97
CA TYR A 288 6.56 7.22 -12.02
C TYR A 288 5.20 6.52 -12.11
N ALA A 289 5.15 5.27 -11.64
CA ALA A 289 3.89 4.57 -11.48
C ALA A 289 3.01 5.28 -10.45
N ALA A 290 1.72 5.34 -10.69
CA ALA A 290 0.76 5.81 -9.69
C ALA A 290 0.69 4.83 -8.52
N GLY A 291 0.46 5.35 -7.32
CA GLY A 291 0.41 4.55 -6.10
C GLY A 291 -0.60 5.07 -5.09
N GLY A 292 -0.69 4.38 -3.96
CA GLY A 292 -1.60 4.75 -2.88
C GLY A 292 -3.07 4.36 -3.09
N GLY A 293 -3.43 3.91 -4.29
CA GLY A 293 -4.76 3.38 -4.54
C GLY A 293 -4.96 2.03 -3.84
N SER A 294 -5.99 1.92 -3.01
CA SER A 294 -6.35 0.67 -2.37
C SER A 294 -7.87 0.45 -2.42
N SER A 295 -8.27 -0.81 -2.43
CA SER A 295 -9.65 -1.20 -2.22
C SER A 295 -10.03 -0.97 -0.75
N TYR A 296 -11.23 -1.38 -0.34
CA TYR A 296 -11.61 -1.36 1.07
C TYR A 296 -10.58 -2.09 1.91
N GLU A 297 -10.32 -1.55 3.12
CA GLU A 297 -9.39 -2.16 4.07
C GLU A 297 -9.77 -3.62 4.31
N ASN A 298 -8.87 -4.51 3.97
CA ASN A 298 -9.14 -5.92 4.05
C ASN A 298 -9.05 -6.42 5.51
N PHE A 299 -9.58 -7.60 5.73
CA PHE A 299 -9.65 -8.24 7.03
C PHE A 299 -8.28 -8.37 7.75
N ASN A 300 -7.20 -8.66 7.00
CA ASN A 300 -5.85 -8.82 7.57
C ASN A 300 -5.25 -7.47 7.96
N MET A 301 -5.42 -6.45 7.11
CA MET A 301 -4.98 -5.08 7.41
C MET A 301 -5.66 -4.53 8.65
N LEU A 302 -6.99 -4.75 8.81
CA LEU A 302 -7.70 -4.33 10.02
C LEU A 302 -7.10 -4.96 11.29
N LYS A 303 -6.77 -6.26 11.25
CA LYS A 303 -6.14 -6.95 12.39
C LYS A 303 -4.76 -6.41 12.74
N GLU A 304 -4.03 -5.85 11.77
CA GLU A 304 -2.73 -5.21 11.97
C GLU A 304 -2.89 -3.77 12.48
N HIS A 305 -3.77 -2.99 11.85
CA HIS A 305 -3.91 -1.55 12.13
C HIS A 305 -4.57 -1.26 13.48
N ILE A 306 -5.56 -2.06 13.89
CA ILE A 306 -6.24 -1.85 15.18
C ILE A 306 -5.26 -1.88 16.36
N PRO A 307 -4.36 -2.88 16.53
CA PRO A 307 -3.35 -2.85 17.58
C PRO A 307 -2.35 -1.70 17.44
N LEU A 308 -1.98 -1.30 16.22
CA LEU A 308 -1.07 -0.17 15.97
C LEU A 308 -1.69 1.16 16.45
N SER A 309 -2.97 1.38 16.20
CA SER A 309 -3.66 2.60 16.64
C SER A 309 -3.69 2.72 18.17
N VAL A 310 -3.91 1.60 18.87
CA VAL A 310 -3.86 1.56 20.34
C VAL A 310 -2.46 1.82 20.88
N LYS A 311 -1.45 1.22 20.23
CA LYS A 311 -0.05 1.31 20.64
C LYS A 311 0.47 2.74 20.57
N THR A 312 0.14 3.49 19.51
CA THR A 312 0.60 4.87 19.30
C THR A 312 -0.19 5.88 20.08
N MET A 313 -1.46 5.61 20.42
CA MET A 313 -2.39 6.58 21.00
C MET A 313 -2.40 7.96 20.30
N GLY A 314 -2.06 7.97 19.01
CA GLY A 314 -1.97 9.18 18.20
C GLY A 314 -0.77 10.08 18.52
N VAL A 315 0.27 9.61 19.23
CA VAL A 315 1.45 10.43 19.58
C VAL A 315 2.73 9.76 19.06
N ALA A 316 3.60 10.53 18.42
CA ALA A 316 4.89 10.08 17.91
C ALA A 316 6.05 10.60 18.77
N ILE A 317 6.68 9.73 19.56
CA ILE A 317 7.83 10.05 20.43
C ILE A 317 9.05 9.23 20.02
N THR A 318 8.89 7.94 19.84
CA THR A 318 9.96 7.01 19.46
C THR A 318 10.01 6.81 17.94
N LYS A 319 11.16 6.36 17.41
CA LYS A 319 11.25 5.96 15.98
C LYS A 319 10.10 5.05 15.56
N GLN A 320 9.74 4.10 16.45
CA GLN A 320 8.71 3.13 16.16
C GLN A 320 7.31 3.79 16.11
N ASP A 321 7.02 4.78 16.96
CA ASP A 321 5.75 5.50 16.91
C ASP A 321 5.59 6.27 15.59
N PHE A 322 6.69 6.89 15.09
CA PHE A 322 6.69 7.53 13.77
C PHE A 322 6.43 6.54 12.64
N ILE A 323 6.99 5.33 12.71
CA ILE A 323 6.73 4.25 11.73
C ILE A 323 5.27 3.81 11.82
N ASP A 324 4.78 3.54 13.03
CA ASP A 324 3.44 3.01 13.27
C ASP A 324 2.37 4.05 12.85
N LEU A 325 2.57 5.34 13.19
CA LEU A 325 1.68 6.43 12.74
C LEU A 325 1.75 6.67 11.23
N ALA A 326 2.93 6.59 10.61
CA ALA A 326 3.05 6.70 9.17
C ALA A 326 2.28 5.58 8.44
N LYS A 327 2.34 4.35 8.95
CA LYS A 327 1.58 3.21 8.41
C LYS A 327 0.06 3.36 8.59
N LEU A 328 -0.37 4.12 9.59
CA LEU A 328 -1.79 4.45 9.78
C LEU A 328 -2.30 5.51 8.80
N VAL A 329 -1.44 6.15 8.01
CA VAL A 329 -1.87 7.08 6.96
C VAL A 329 -2.30 6.30 5.73
N ASP A 330 -3.46 6.67 5.18
CA ASP A 330 -4.00 6.04 3.97
C ASP A 330 -3.04 6.15 2.80
N GLY A 331 -2.76 5.02 2.15
CA GLY A 331 -1.85 4.92 1.02
C GLY A 331 -0.40 4.58 1.38
N VAL A 332 -0.07 4.43 2.68
CA VAL A 332 1.25 3.96 3.13
C VAL A 332 1.18 2.50 3.52
N SER A 333 1.93 1.66 2.82
CA SER A 333 2.09 0.24 3.14
C SER A 333 3.28 0.00 4.06
N LYS A 334 4.39 0.67 3.78
CA LYS A 334 5.64 0.49 4.53
C LYS A 334 6.22 1.82 4.95
N ALA A 335 6.81 1.85 6.14
CA ALA A 335 7.50 3.01 6.66
C ALA A 335 8.75 2.60 7.45
N LYS A 336 9.79 3.45 7.40
CA LYS A 336 11.02 3.30 8.18
C LYS A 336 11.48 4.68 8.64
N ALA A 337 11.84 4.82 9.91
CA ALA A 337 12.31 6.08 10.47
C ALA A 337 13.79 5.99 10.87
N GLU A 338 14.58 7.01 10.52
CA GLU A 338 16.01 7.05 10.86
C GLU A 338 16.44 8.48 11.23
N TYR A 339 17.39 8.60 12.18
CA TYR A 339 17.96 9.89 12.56
C TYR A 339 19.17 10.21 11.69
N GLU A 340 19.15 11.38 11.07
CA GLU A 340 20.30 11.96 10.37
C GLU A 340 20.95 13.01 11.26
N CYS A 341 22.28 12.91 11.46
CA CYS A 341 23.06 13.85 12.28
C CYS A 341 22.49 14.14 13.70
N GLY A 342 21.80 13.17 14.29
CA GLY A 342 21.35 13.18 15.68
C GLY A 342 20.14 14.06 16.02
N ARG A 343 19.64 14.88 15.09
CA ARG A 343 18.49 15.77 15.33
C ARG A 343 17.39 15.72 14.29
N LYS A 344 17.71 15.44 13.04
CA LYS A 344 16.74 15.38 11.95
C LYS A 344 16.20 13.95 11.83
N LEU A 345 14.91 13.79 12.00
CA LEU A 345 14.23 12.53 11.78
C LEU A 345 13.77 12.46 10.32
N ILE A 346 14.20 11.44 9.61
CA ILE A 346 13.73 11.16 8.26
C ILE A 346 12.83 9.93 8.32
N VAL A 347 11.62 10.06 7.81
CA VAL A 347 10.68 8.94 7.65
C VAL A 347 10.58 8.59 6.17
N TYR A 348 11.02 7.40 5.82
CA TYR A 348 10.91 6.84 4.48
C TYR A 348 9.59 6.08 4.39
N ILE A 349 8.80 6.36 3.36
CA ILE A 349 7.50 5.73 3.14
C ILE A 349 7.43 5.09 1.76
N SER A 350 6.68 4.02 1.66
CA SER A 350 6.36 3.37 0.38
C SER A 350 4.87 3.04 0.34
N PRO A 351 4.18 3.40 -0.74
CA PRO A 351 2.84 2.90 -1.04
C PRO A 351 2.84 1.39 -1.29
N ASP A 352 1.66 0.82 -1.50
CA ASP A 352 1.49 -0.56 -1.95
C ASP A 352 2.28 -0.82 -3.24
N ASN A 353 2.73 -2.05 -3.43
CA ASN A 353 3.55 -2.49 -4.57
C ASN A 353 4.94 -1.80 -4.65
N GLY A 354 5.43 -1.19 -3.57
CA GLY A 354 6.73 -0.53 -3.55
C GLY A 354 6.85 0.65 -4.52
N ALA A 355 5.73 1.25 -4.94
CA ALA A 355 5.74 2.44 -5.78
C ALA A 355 6.44 3.62 -5.08
N THR A 356 6.87 4.61 -5.85
CA THR A 356 7.37 5.86 -5.27
C THR A 356 6.20 6.69 -4.74
N ALA A 357 6.31 7.18 -3.49
CA ALA A 357 5.32 8.08 -2.93
C ALA A 357 5.33 9.43 -3.68
N ASP A 358 4.14 9.89 -4.06
CA ASP A 358 3.94 11.18 -4.69
C ASP A 358 3.96 12.34 -3.67
N SER A 359 4.00 13.57 -4.16
CA SER A 359 4.07 14.76 -3.31
C SER A 359 2.85 14.92 -2.41
N ASN A 360 1.66 14.48 -2.83
CA ASN A 360 0.44 14.54 -2.02
C ASN A 360 0.51 13.60 -0.83
N LEU A 361 0.93 12.36 -1.05
CA LEU A 361 1.08 11.36 0.01
C LEU A 361 2.18 11.77 1.00
N ILE A 362 3.33 12.25 0.49
CA ILE A 362 4.43 12.77 1.32
C ILE A 362 3.93 13.90 2.23
N GLN A 363 3.17 14.87 1.69
CA GLN A 363 2.63 15.98 2.46
C GLN A 363 1.59 15.51 3.48
N LYS A 364 0.71 14.58 3.12
CA LYS A 364 -0.30 14.00 4.02
C LYS A 364 0.33 13.30 5.22
N VAL A 365 1.36 12.50 4.96
CA VAL A 365 2.12 11.84 6.03
C VAL A 365 2.86 12.85 6.90
N TYR A 366 3.49 13.85 6.28
CA TYR A 366 4.17 14.91 7.01
C TYR A 366 3.22 15.65 7.95
N ASP A 367 2.04 16.04 7.48
CA ASP A 367 1.05 16.78 8.28
C ASP A 367 0.57 15.95 9.49
N VAL A 368 0.27 14.66 9.27
CA VAL A 368 -0.15 13.75 10.35
C VAL A 368 0.96 13.57 11.38
N LEU A 369 2.18 13.29 10.94
CA LEU A 369 3.31 13.09 11.84
C LEU A 369 3.70 14.39 12.57
N HIS A 370 3.64 15.53 11.90
CA HIS A 370 3.98 16.82 12.48
C HIS A 370 2.97 17.25 13.54
N GLN A 371 1.67 17.04 13.31
CA GLN A 371 0.61 17.34 14.29
C GLN A 371 0.71 16.48 15.56
N ASN A 372 1.18 15.24 15.42
CA ASN A 372 1.24 14.28 16.52
C ASN A 372 2.66 14.13 17.13
N SER A 373 3.62 14.94 16.71
CA SER A 373 5.00 14.93 17.21
C SER A 373 5.30 16.14 18.11
N PRO A 374 6.32 16.06 19.00
CA PRO A 374 6.78 17.19 19.79
C PRO A 374 7.23 18.37 18.90
N LEU A 375 6.93 19.61 19.31
CA LEU A 375 7.23 20.85 18.57
C LEU A 375 8.69 21.01 18.13
N THR A 376 9.62 20.36 18.82
CA THR A 376 11.08 20.46 18.55
C THR A 376 11.59 19.41 17.57
N THR A 377 10.72 18.58 16.99
CA THR A 377 11.12 17.49 16.08
C THR A 377 11.38 18.04 14.68
N TRP A 378 12.60 17.89 14.18
CA TRP A 378 12.93 18.17 12.80
C TRP A 378 12.57 16.96 11.93
N LEU A 379 11.37 17.02 11.35
CA LEU A 379 10.82 15.93 10.55
C LEU A 379 11.00 16.20 9.05
N THR A 380 11.38 15.15 8.32
CA THR A 380 11.34 15.12 6.85
C THR A 380 10.77 13.79 6.42
N VAL A 381 9.82 13.80 5.48
CA VAL A 381 9.27 12.59 4.89
C VAL A 381 9.83 12.43 3.48
N LYS A 382 10.32 11.24 3.15
CA LYS A 382 10.89 10.89 1.84
C LYS A 382 10.24 9.62 1.29
N SER A 383 10.17 9.50 -0.04
CA SER A 383 9.78 8.25 -0.67
C SER A 383 10.91 7.23 -0.58
N ALA A 384 10.61 5.99 -0.24
CA ALA A 384 11.47 4.86 -0.51
C ALA A 384 11.31 4.44 -1.98
N GLY A 385 12.40 4.08 -2.63
CA GLY A 385 12.42 3.56 -3.99
C GLY A 385 12.55 2.04 -4.02
N LYS A 386 12.61 1.46 -5.23
CA LYS A 386 12.94 0.06 -5.45
C LYS A 386 14.40 -0.08 -5.87
N VAL A 387 15.01 -1.18 -5.44
CA VAL A 387 16.34 -1.59 -5.87
C VAL A 387 16.27 -3.01 -6.41
N ASN A 388 16.54 -3.17 -7.69
CA ASN A 388 16.41 -4.46 -8.38
C ASN A 388 17.57 -5.39 -8.02
N ILE A 389 17.25 -6.62 -7.63
CA ILE A 389 18.21 -7.68 -7.38
C ILE A 389 18.55 -8.34 -8.71
N ILE A 390 19.83 -8.39 -9.07
CA ILE A 390 20.31 -9.02 -10.31
C ILE A 390 21.08 -10.29 -9.96
N LEU A 391 20.72 -11.39 -10.57
CA LEU A 391 21.24 -12.73 -10.32
C LEU A 391 21.74 -13.40 -11.61
N ASP A 392 22.89 -14.09 -11.52
CA ASP A 392 23.36 -15.05 -12.54
C ASP A 392 23.61 -16.38 -11.85
N VAL A 393 22.74 -17.33 -12.10
CA VAL A 393 22.69 -18.62 -11.39
C VAL A 393 22.81 -19.78 -12.38
N GLU A 394 23.68 -20.71 -12.07
CA GLU A 394 23.76 -22.01 -12.75
C GLU A 394 23.23 -23.09 -11.81
N VAL A 395 22.19 -23.79 -12.26
CA VAL A 395 21.48 -24.80 -11.46
C VAL A 395 21.60 -26.15 -12.13
N THR A 396 21.84 -27.18 -11.35
CA THR A 396 21.75 -28.58 -11.81
C THR A 396 20.46 -29.16 -11.26
N GLY A 397 19.60 -29.59 -12.18
CA GLY A 397 18.27 -30.15 -11.85
C GLY A 397 18.33 -31.65 -11.66
N LYS A 398 17.38 -32.19 -10.86
CA LYS A 398 17.19 -33.63 -10.70
C LYS A 398 16.52 -34.22 -11.93
N LYS A 399 16.89 -35.48 -12.32
CA LYS A 399 16.39 -36.20 -13.53
C LYS A 399 14.86 -36.30 -13.63
N SER A 400 14.15 -36.17 -12.51
CA SER A 400 12.68 -36.28 -12.46
C SER A 400 11.92 -35.06 -12.98
N TYR A 401 12.59 -33.95 -13.21
CA TYR A 401 11.97 -32.67 -13.56
C TYR A 401 12.48 -32.12 -14.88
N LYS A 402 11.58 -31.47 -15.64
CA LYS A 402 11.95 -30.79 -16.88
C LYS A 402 12.61 -29.44 -16.61
N THR A 403 13.55 -29.05 -17.45
CA THR A 403 14.26 -27.76 -17.37
C THR A 403 13.29 -26.57 -17.25
N SER A 404 12.18 -26.57 -18.00
CA SER A 404 11.17 -25.51 -17.95
C SER A 404 10.41 -25.47 -16.61
N GLU A 405 10.19 -26.60 -15.97
CA GLU A 405 9.54 -26.68 -14.66
C GLU A 405 10.46 -26.13 -13.57
N ILE A 406 11.75 -26.49 -13.63
CA ILE A 406 12.78 -25.97 -12.71
C ILE A 406 12.88 -24.45 -12.83
N GLN A 407 12.94 -23.93 -14.05
CA GLN A 407 12.97 -22.48 -14.30
C GLN A 407 11.75 -21.76 -13.72
N SER A 408 10.55 -22.30 -13.95
CA SER A 408 9.31 -21.69 -13.46
C SER A 408 9.22 -21.72 -11.92
N GLN A 409 9.69 -22.80 -11.28
CA GLN A 409 9.72 -22.91 -9.82
C GLN A 409 10.71 -21.93 -9.20
N ILE A 410 11.91 -21.79 -9.76
CA ILE A 410 12.92 -20.82 -9.29
C ILE A 410 12.39 -19.38 -9.43
N LEU A 411 11.83 -19.02 -10.59
CA LEU A 411 11.26 -17.70 -10.81
C LEU A 411 10.12 -17.43 -9.82
N SER A 412 9.21 -18.38 -9.65
CA SER A 412 8.09 -18.22 -8.69
C SER A 412 8.58 -18.06 -7.25
N ALA A 413 9.60 -18.81 -6.85
CA ALA A 413 10.19 -18.71 -5.51
C ALA A 413 10.83 -17.32 -5.28
N LEU A 414 11.60 -16.82 -6.25
CA LEU A 414 12.23 -15.50 -6.18
C LEU A 414 11.19 -14.37 -6.18
N PHE A 415 10.18 -14.43 -7.05
CA PHE A 415 9.08 -13.45 -7.08
C PHE A 415 8.32 -13.41 -5.75
N ASN A 416 8.04 -14.55 -5.16
CA ASN A 416 7.32 -14.61 -3.89
C ASN A 416 8.16 -14.12 -2.70
N ALA A 417 9.47 -14.43 -2.68
CA ALA A 417 10.35 -14.06 -1.58
C ALA A 417 10.75 -12.57 -1.61
N TYR A 418 10.93 -12.01 -2.80
CA TYR A 418 11.42 -10.63 -3.01
C TYR A 418 10.41 -9.75 -3.73
N SER A 419 9.12 -10.03 -3.57
CA SER A 419 8.08 -9.09 -4.00
C SER A 419 8.14 -7.80 -3.19
N PRO A 420 7.65 -6.68 -3.73
CA PRO A 420 7.55 -5.41 -2.99
C PRO A 420 6.77 -5.55 -1.67
N GLU A 421 5.86 -6.52 -1.58
CA GLU A 421 5.05 -6.79 -0.38
C GLU A 421 5.83 -7.56 0.68
N ALA A 422 6.66 -8.53 0.26
CA ALA A 422 7.45 -9.37 1.16
C ALA A 422 8.72 -8.68 1.68
N SER A 423 9.32 -7.77 0.89
CA SER A 423 10.58 -7.11 1.21
C SER A 423 10.37 -5.82 2.00
N ASP A 424 11.14 -5.58 3.06
CA ASP A 424 11.09 -4.36 3.88
C ASP A 424 11.99 -3.24 3.34
N ILE A 425 11.68 -1.97 3.72
CA ILE A 425 12.53 -0.82 3.43
C ILE A 425 13.90 -1.00 4.11
N GLY A 426 14.97 -1.01 3.32
CA GLY A 426 16.34 -1.24 3.79
C GLY A 426 16.58 -2.67 4.27
N GLY A 427 15.80 -3.63 3.78
CA GLY A 427 16.05 -5.05 3.99
C GLY A 427 17.30 -5.50 3.24
N SER A 428 18.30 -6.05 3.94
CA SER A 428 19.46 -6.64 3.28
C SER A 428 19.12 -8.03 2.74
N VAL A 429 19.52 -8.29 1.51
CA VAL A 429 19.45 -9.64 0.91
C VAL A 429 20.84 -10.25 0.97
N ARG A 430 20.93 -11.44 1.51
CA ARG A 430 22.19 -12.18 1.63
C ARG A 430 22.26 -13.30 0.59
N ILE A 431 23.45 -13.60 0.17
CA ILE A 431 23.71 -14.72 -0.74
C ILE A 431 23.19 -16.05 -0.17
N SER A 432 23.37 -16.24 1.15
CA SER A 432 22.89 -17.43 1.89
C SER A 432 21.37 -17.60 1.79
N ASP A 433 20.61 -16.49 1.77
CA ASP A 433 19.16 -16.53 1.70
C ASP A 433 18.70 -16.99 0.32
N ILE A 434 19.41 -16.56 -0.74
CA ILE A 434 19.16 -16.99 -2.12
C ILE A 434 19.52 -18.46 -2.30
N TYR A 435 20.68 -18.91 -1.75
CA TYR A 435 21.05 -20.33 -1.76
C TYR A 435 20.00 -21.18 -1.07
N ALA A 436 19.59 -20.81 0.15
CA ALA A 436 18.58 -21.54 0.90
C ALA A 436 17.22 -21.57 0.18
N LEU A 437 16.84 -20.47 -0.48
CA LEU A 437 15.57 -20.38 -1.21
C LEU A 437 15.52 -21.33 -2.41
N ILE A 438 16.61 -21.40 -3.20
CA ILE A 438 16.66 -22.21 -4.41
C ILE A 438 16.98 -23.67 -4.08
N ASP A 439 17.86 -23.94 -3.13
CA ASP A 439 18.27 -25.30 -2.74
C ASP A 439 17.14 -26.09 -2.06
N ASN A 440 16.20 -25.40 -1.39
CA ASN A 440 15.01 -26.02 -0.80
C ASN A 440 13.97 -26.48 -1.83
N LEU A 441 14.14 -26.17 -3.13
CA LEU A 441 13.24 -26.66 -4.17
C LEU A 441 13.52 -28.14 -4.45
N GLU A 442 12.49 -28.98 -4.42
CA GLU A 442 12.64 -30.42 -4.63
C GLU A 442 13.25 -30.79 -6.00
N SER A 443 13.09 -29.91 -6.99
CA SER A 443 13.58 -30.09 -8.36
C SER A 443 15.07 -29.77 -8.54
N VAL A 444 15.71 -29.12 -7.59
CA VAL A 444 17.10 -28.70 -7.62
C VAL A 444 17.97 -29.73 -6.91
N ASP A 445 19.15 -30.04 -7.50
CA ASP A 445 20.16 -30.88 -6.88
C ASP A 445 21.26 -30.03 -6.22
N TYR A 446 21.84 -29.08 -6.99
CA TYR A 446 22.74 -28.06 -6.48
C TYR A 446 22.73 -26.82 -7.37
N LEU A 447 23.20 -25.70 -6.84
CA LEU A 447 23.28 -24.44 -7.56
C LEU A 447 24.64 -23.77 -7.35
N HIS A 448 25.03 -22.96 -8.34
CA HIS A 448 26.20 -22.08 -8.26
C HIS A 448 25.79 -20.67 -8.67
N LEU A 449 25.91 -19.73 -7.74
CA LEU A 449 25.64 -18.32 -7.97
C LEU A 449 26.89 -17.64 -8.52
N LYS A 450 26.84 -17.20 -9.80
CA LYS A 450 27.97 -16.56 -10.50
C LYS A 450 28.03 -15.07 -10.22
N LYS A 451 26.84 -14.39 -10.19
CA LYS A 451 26.74 -12.96 -9.96
C LYS A 451 25.59 -12.64 -9.04
N PHE A 452 25.82 -11.71 -8.14
CA PHE A 452 24.84 -11.17 -7.23
C PHE A 452 25.13 -9.69 -6.99
N TYR A 453 24.20 -8.82 -7.38
CA TYR A 453 24.30 -7.37 -7.13
C TYR A 453 22.94 -6.70 -7.24
N THR A 454 22.85 -5.44 -6.83
CA THR A 454 21.63 -4.63 -6.96
C THR A 454 21.80 -3.51 -7.97
N LYS A 455 20.71 -3.12 -8.64
CA LYS A 455 20.64 -1.91 -9.47
C LYS A 455 19.59 -0.95 -8.91
N PRO A 456 19.88 0.37 -8.78
CA PRO A 456 21.17 1.02 -8.99
C PRO A 456 22.23 0.62 -7.95
N TRP A 457 23.49 0.79 -8.30
CA TRP A 457 24.59 0.57 -7.34
C TRP A 457 24.51 1.57 -6.18
N PRO A 458 24.97 1.22 -4.97
CA PRO A 458 24.99 2.11 -3.83
C PRO A 458 25.71 3.42 -4.16
N THR A 459 25.00 4.53 -4.02
CA THR A 459 25.51 5.86 -4.35
C THR A 459 25.40 6.77 -3.14
N THR A 460 26.53 7.34 -2.70
CA THR A 460 26.57 8.33 -1.62
C THR A 460 26.92 9.70 -2.18
N VAL A 461 26.24 10.74 -1.68
CA VAL A 461 26.43 12.13 -2.11
C VAL A 461 26.79 13.01 -0.92
N TYR A 462 27.91 13.73 -1.04
CA TYR A 462 28.33 14.73 -0.06
C TYR A 462 28.46 16.10 -0.75
N GLY A 463 27.96 17.17 -0.14
CA GLY A 463 28.06 18.50 -0.74
C GLY A 463 27.49 19.64 0.12
N ASN A 464 27.50 20.85 -0.45
CA ASN A 464 27.12 22.08 0.23
C ASN A 464 25.61 22.19 0.55
N LYS A 465 24.78 21.53 -0.25
CA LYS A 465 23.31 21.48 -0.15
C LYS A 465 22.85 20.10 -0.60
N GLU A 466 21.61 19.72 -0.31
CA GLU A 466 21.04 18.47 -0.83
C GLU A 466 21.08 18.47 -2.36
N LEU A 467 21.74 17.47 -2.95
CA LEU A 467 21.73 17.23 -4.39
C LEU A 467 20.58 16.29 -4.71
N ILE A 468 19.58 16.77 -5.44
CA ILE A 468 18.45 15.95 -5.85
C ILE A 468 18.84 15.23 -7.13
N LEU A 469 19.10 13.92 -6.99
CA LEU A 469 19.30 13.03 -8.12
C LEU A 469 17.94 12.49 -8.57
N GLY A 470 17.61 12.67 -9.85
CA GLY A 470 16.45 12.07 -10.48
C GLY A 470 16.72 10.58 -10.77
N GLN A 471 16.82 10.21 -12.05
CA GLN A 471 17.20 8.85 -12.42
C GLN A 471 18.71 8.71 -12.46
N PHE A 472 19.25 7.74 -11.70
CA PHE A 472 20.64 7.31 -11.81
C PHE A 472 20.66 5.88 -12.36
N GLN A 473 21.17 5.70 -13.58
CA GLN A 473 21.32 4.39 -14.21
C GLN A 473 22.80 4.12 -14.44
N LEU A 474 23.28 3.02 -13.92
CA LEU A 474 24.64 2.54 -14.13
C LEU A 474 24.62 1.38 -15.13
N ASP A 475 25.18 1.60 -16.32
CA ASP A 475 25.21 0.59 -17.38
C ASP A 475 26.45 -0.31 -17.27
N GLU A 476 27.62 0.28 -16.99
CA GLU A 476 28.88 -0.44 -16.79
C GLU A 476 29.68 0.16 -15.64
N ALA A 477 30.39 -0.69 -14.89
CA ALA A 477 31.22 -0.27 -13.79
C ALA A 477 32.37 -1.25 -13.55
N ASN A 478 33.52 -0.70 -13.19
CA ASN A 478 34.73 -1.46 -12.82
C ASN A 478 35.23 -1.00 -11.43
N GLY A 479 34.74 -1.68 -10.39
CA GLY A 479 35.04 -1.35 -9.00
C GLY A 479 34.31 -0.10 -8.49
N SER A 480 34.74 0.46 -7.37
CA SER A 480 34.18 1.69 -6.79
C SER A 480 34.83 2.94 -7.39
N MET A 481 34.02 3.98 -7.60
CA MET A 481 34.51 5.24 -8.17
C MET A 481 33.82 6.46 -7.55
N SER A 482 34.58 7.55 -7.44
CA SER A 482 34.06 8.85 -6.97
C SER A 482 34.21 9.92 -8.05
N TYR A 483 33.19 10.75 -8.16
CA TYR A 483 33.11 11.87 -9.08
C TYR A 483 32.86 13.18 -8.34
N PHE A 484 33.57 14.23 -8.74
CA PHE A 484 33.29 15.61 -8.32
C PHE A 484 32.31 16.25 -9.27
N ILE A 485 31.23 16.83 -8.74
CA ILE A 485 30.30 17.68 -9.48
C ILE A 485 30.52 19.10 -9.01
N SER A 486 30.77 20.02 -9.94
CA SER A 486 30.91 21.43 -9.66
C SER A 486 29.93 22.24 -10.53
N PHE A 487 29.16 23.12 -9.90
CA PHE A 487 28.22 23.98 -10.61
C PHE A 487 28.92 25.26 -11.07
N SER A 488 28.86 25.51 -12.38
CA SER A 488 29.31 26.77 -13.00
C SER A 488 28.21 27.84 -12.99
N SER A 489 26.94 27.41 -12.99
CA SER A 489 25.75 28.26 -12.84
C SER A 489 24.62 27.47 -12.15
N GLY A 490 23.45 28.08 -11.95
CA GLY A 490 22.29 27.38 -11.40
C GLY A 490 21.76 26.24 -12.29
N THR A 491 22.13 26.22 -13.55
CA THR A 491 21.62 25.27 -14.56
C THR A 491 22.71 24.40 -15.22
N GLN A 492 23.99 24.70 -15.00
CA GLN A 492 25.10 23.99 -15.62
C GLN A 492 26.08 23.44 -14.58
N PHE A 493 26.52 22.22 -14.78
CA PHE A 493 27.49 21.55 -13.93
C PHE A 493 28.51 20.78 -14.75
N THR A 494 29.69 20.54 -14.14
CA THR A 494 30.74 19.70 -14.70
C THR A 494 31.01 18.53 -13.78
N VAL A 495 31.08 17.32 -14.33
CA VAL A 495 31.43 16.07 -13.62
C VAL A 495 32.87 15.73 -13.94
N ARG A 496 33.67 15.48 -12.88
CA ARG A 496 35.11 15.08 -13.00
C ARG A 496 35.37 13.83 -12.18
N SER A 497 36.12 12.91 -12.71
CA SER A 497 36.60 11.75 -11.94
C SER A 497 37.62 12.17 -10.89
N VAL A 498 37.52 11.61 -9.67
CA VAL A 498 38.51 11.78 -8.61
C VAL A 498 39.85 11.20 -8.99
N LYS A 499 39.88 10.11 -9.75
CA LYS A 499 41.12 9.49 -10.27
C LYS A 499 41.77 10.26 -11.43
N GLY A 500 41.10 11.27 -11.95
CA GLY A 500 41.58 12.10 -13.05
C GLY A 500 41.25 11.54 -14.45
N GLY A 501 41.66 12.27 -15.48
CA GLY A 501 41.55 11.85 -16.89
C GLY A 501 40.18 12.04 -17.54
N PHE A 502 39.15 12.40 -16.77
CA PHE A 502 37.78 12.52 -17.25
C PHE A 502 37.10 13.82 -16.77
N SER A 503 36.42 14.49 -17.69
CA SER A 503 35.59 15.65 -17.39
C SER A 503 34.41 15.71 -18.38
N TYR A 504 33.19 15.96 -17.89
CA TYR A 504 31.97 16.03 -18.68
C TYR A 504 31.06 17.15 -18.20
N ASP A 505 30.45 17.90 -19.12
CA ASP A 505 29.53 19.00 -18.81
C ASP A 505 28.08 18.53 -18.93
N GLY A 506 27.24 18.90 -17.96
CA GLY A 506 25.84 18.55 -17.89
C GLY A 506 24.94 19.73 -17.59
N GLN A 507 23.63 19.54 -17.77
CA GLN A 507 22.60 20.53 -17.47
C GLN A 507 21.59 20.00 -16.47
N VAL A 508 21.18 20.85 -15.53
CA VAL A 508 20.11 20.56 -14.58
C VAL A 508 18.78 20.34 -15.33
N GLY A 509 18.00 19.35 -14.90
CA GLY A 509 16.74 18.99 -15.54
C GLY A 509 16.86 18.20 -16.84
N LYS A 510 18.09 17.83 -17.26
CA LYS A 510 18.33 16.95 -18.40
C LYS A 510 19.12 15.72 -17.99
N THR A 511 18.70 14.56 -18.47
CA THR A 511 19.46 13.33 -18.29
C THR A 511 20.76 13.43 -19.08
N THR A 512 21.89 13.40 -18.37
CA THR A 512 23.23 13.49 -18.94
C THR A 512 23.85 12.10 -18.94
N GLN A 513 24.11 11.55 -20.15
CA GLN A 513 24.84 10.28 -20.28
C GLN A 513 26.34 10.51 -20.13
N ILE A 514 26.92 9.89 -19.12
CA ILE A 514 28.34 10.00 -18.78
C ILE A 514 29.04 8.71 -19.19
N ARG A 515 30.06 8.84 -20.03
CA ARG A 515 30.88 7.70 -20.51
C ARG A 515 32.32 7.93 -20.09
N ASP A 516 32.65 7.45 -18.90
CA ASP A 516 34.02 7.44 -18.41
C ASP A 516 34.69 6.12 -18.83
N THR A 517 35.05 6.01 -20.10
CA THR A 517 35.70 4.84 -20.66
C THR A 517 37.13 4.64 -20.13
N ILE A 518 37.77 5.68 -19.58
CA ILE A 518 39.13 5.63 -19.01
C ILE A 518 39.11 4.82 -17.71
N ASN A 519 38.08 5.03 -16.88
CA ASN A 519 37.94 4.35 -15.59
C ASN A 519 36.93 3.20 -15.64
N GLY A 520 36.31 2.91 -16.80
CA GLY A 520 35.40 1.80 -16.99
C GLY A 520 33.99 2.03 -16.39
N PHE A 521 33.47 3.27 -16.41
CA PHE A 521 32.12 3.60 -15.94
C PHE A 521 31.29 4.23 -17.05
N ILE A 522 30.07 3.71 -17.22
CA ILE A 522 29.03 4.29 -18.08
C ILE A 522 27.76 4.42 -17.23
N PHE A 523 27.27 5.65 -17.09
CA PHE A 523 26.07 5.89 -16.30
C PHE A 523 25.29 7.11 -16.80
N ALA A 524 23.98 7.12 -16.53
CA ALA A 524 23.13 8.27 -16.77
C ALA A 524 22.90 9.01 -15.43
N LEU A 525 23.08 10.32 -15.46
CA LEU A 525 22.91 11.21 -14.32
C LEU A 525 21.82 12.25 -14.64
N ASP A 526 20.79 12.30 -13.82
CA ASP A 526 19.76 13.30 -13.86
C ASP A 526 19.79 14.12 -12.56
N ILE A 527 20.11 15.41 -12.66
CA ILE A 527 20.13 16.33 -11.52
C ILE A 527 18.90 17.23 -11.63
N GLN A 528 17.99 17.12 -10.67
CA GLN A 528 16.77 17.92 -10.58
C GLN A 528 17.09 19.32 -10.01
N ASP A 529 16.32 20.32 -10.42
CA ASP A 529 16.53 21.70 -9.93
C ASP A 529 16.22 21.81 -8.42
N ASN A 530 17.18 22.35 -7.68
CA ASN A 530 17.07 22.63 -6.24
C ASN A 530 17.66 24.01 -5.88
N GLY A 531 17.67 24.94 -6.83
CA GLY A 531 18.22 26.28 -6.63
C GLY A 531 19.74 26.26 -6.41
N TYR A 532 20.46 25.54 -7.26
CA TYR A 532 21.93 25.50 -7.25
C TYR A 532 22.51 26.86 -7.63
N GLN A 533 23.75 27.11 -7.18
CA GLN A 533 24.48 28.33 -7.46
C GLN A 533 25.89 28.02 -7.97
N SER A 534 26.48 28.94 -8.69
CA SER A 534 27.89 28.85 -9.09
C SER A 534 28.78 28.66 -7.84
N GLY A 535 29.70 27.70 -7.95
CA GLY A 535 30.61 27.34 -6.87
C GLY A 535 30.13 26.24 -5.94
N PHE A 536 28.88 25.73 -6.06
CA PHE A 536 28.46 24.54 -5.32
C PHE A 536 29.23 23.31 -5.80
N ARG A 537 29.66 22.50 -4.84
CA ARG A 537 30.48 21.31 -5.10
C ARG A 537 29.89 20.11 -4.39
N TYR A 538 29.92 18.98 -5.09
CA TYR A 538 29.44 17.70 -4.59
C TYR A 538 30.44 16.61 -4.94
N THR A 539 30.48 15.58 -4.11
CA THR A 539 31.15 14.32 -4.40
C THR A 539 30.13 13.22 -4.46
N ILE A 540 30.02 12.55 -5.59
CA ILE A 540 29.23 11.33 -5.73
C ILE A 540 30.19 10.15 -5.69
N THR A 541 29.96 9.22 -4.78
CA THR A 541 30.69 7.96 -4.71
C THR A 541 29.77 6.82 -5.10
N ILE A 542 30.13 6.11 -6.16
CA ILE A 542 29.48 4.88 -6.63
C ILE A 542 30.29 3.73 -6.05
N ALA A 543 29.70 2.97 -5.13
CA ALA A 543 30.37 1.86 -4.47
C ALA A 543 30.03 0.54 -5.17
N GLU A 544 31.04 -0.30 -5.41
CA GLU A 544 30.80 -1.68 -5.85
C GLU A 544 29.99 -2.41 -4.78
N PRO A 545 28.88 -3.10 -5.15
CA PRO A 545 28.09 -3.87 -4.19
C PRO A 545 28.93 -4.96 -3.53
N ASN A 546 28.64 -5.22 -2.26
CA ASN A 546 29.24 -6.36 -1.57
C ASN A 546 28.78 -7.65 -2.25
N LYS A 547 29.69 -8.62 -2.41
CA LYS A 547 29.41 -9.92 -3.05
C LYS A 547 28.58 -10.85 -2.17
N ASP A 548 28.58 -10.64 -0.85
CA ASP A 548 27.92 -11.52 0.10
C ASP A 548 26.56 -11.05 0.54
N TYR A 549 26.29 -9.74 0.46
CA TYR A 549 24.99 -9.14 0.81
C TYR A 549 24.76 -7.85 0.03
N THR A 550 23.49 -7.45 -0.08
CA THR A 550 23.12 -6.14 -0.63
C THR A 550 22.79 -5.17 0.49
N ASP A 551 23.18 -3.91 0.32
CA ASP A 551 22.74 -2.79 1.15
C ASP A 551 21.86 -1.87 0.29
N PRO A 552 20.54 -2.03 0.30
CA PRO A 552 19.63 -1.21 -0.49
C PRO A 552 19.47 0.21 0.06
N GLY A 553 20.19 0.57 1.13
CA GLY A 553 20.02 1.84 1.84
C GLY A 553 18.59 1.94 2.43
N TYR A 554 17.84 2.96 2.01
CA TYR A 554 16.43 3.15 2.42
C TYR A 554 15.46 2.78 1.30
N ASN A 555 15.84 1.90 0.40
CA ASN A 555 15.00 1.39 -0.69
C ASN A 555 14.54 -0.04 -0.38
N ILE A 556 13.60 -0.53 -1.16
CA ILE A 556 13.05 -1.89 -1.07
C ILE A 556 13.78 -2.76 -2.09
N PRO A 557 14.50 -3.83 -1.67
CA PRO A 557 15.07 -4.78 -2.60
C PRO A 557 13.97 -5.63 -3.23
N VAL A 558 13.92 -5.70 -4.57
CA VAL A 558 12.85 -6.38 -5.29
C VAL A 558 13.38 -7.26 -6.42
N PHE A 559 12.64 -8.33 -6.70
CA PHE A 559 12.77 -9.15 -7.89
C PHE A 559 11.40 -9.19 -8.59
N GLU A 560 11.24 -8.43 -9.67
CA GLU A 560 9.95 -8.22 -10.35
C GLU A 560 9.95 -8.64 -11.82
N ASP A 561 11.13 -8.79 -12.43
CA ASP A 561 11.26 -9.09 -13.85
C ASP A 561 12.21 -10.26 -14.07
N SER A 562 11.82 -11.19 -14.94
CA SER A 562 12.66 -12.32 -15.33
C SER A 562 13.99 -11.89 -16.00
N SER A 563 14.09 -10.67 -16.54
CA SER A 563 15.34 -10.10 -17.05
C SER A 563 16.40 -9.86 -15.97
N GLN A 564 15.98 -9.84 -14.69
CA GLN A 564 16.88 -9.74 -13.53
C GLN A 564 17.62 -11.05 -13.22
N LEU A 565 17.19 -12.16 -13.82
CA LEU A 565 17.77 -13.49 -13.65
C LEU A 565 18.39 -14.00 -14.95
N THR A 566 19.68 -14.24 -14.94
CA THR A 566 20.33 -15.10 -15.94
C THR A 566 20.40 -16.51 -15.36
N LEU A 567 19.60 -17.41 -15.89
CA LEU A 567 19.48 -18.78 -15.38
C LEU A 567 19.93 -19.80 -16.42
N LYS A 568 20.94 -20.58 -16.07
CA LYS A 568 21.38 -21.75 -16.83
C LYS A 568 21.05 -23.01 -16.06
N VAL A 569 20.20 -23.85 -16.62
CA VAL A 569 19.85 -25.15 -16.04
C VAL A 569 20.59 -26.25 -16.79
N ASN A 570 21.38 -27.02 -16.06
CA ASN A 570 22.08 -28.20 -16.55
C ASN A 570 21.28 -29.45 -16.14
N GLU A 571 21.11 -30.38 -17.06
CA GLU A 571 20.52 -31.67 -16.77
C GLU A 571 21.60 -32.64 -16.26
N ILE A 572 21.27 -33.46 -15.28
CA ILE A 572 22.14 -34.59 -14.89
C ILE A 572 22.06 -35.63 -15.99
N VAL A 573 23.14 -35.86 -16.69
CA VAL A 573 23.28 -36.88 -17.77
C VAL A 573 23.17 -38.29 -17.21
#